data_1cf4295ace6babfe785dad03005332ad
#
_entry.id   1cf4295ace6babfe785dad03005332ad
#
_cell.length_a   1.000
_cell.length_b   1.000
_cell.length_c   1.000
_cell.angle_alpha   90.00
_cell.angle_beta   90.00
_cell.angle_gamma   90.00
#
_symmetry.space_group_name_H-M   'P 1'
#
loop_
_entity.id
_entity.type
_entity.pdbx_description
1 polymer ?
#
loop_
_entity_poly.entity_id
_entity_poly.type
_entity_poly.pdbx_seq_one_letter_code
_entity_poly.pdbx_strand_id
1 'polypeptide(L)'
;MPNAVQMLKQDHKKVAGLFEKYGKTKGQETKRRIADQAMDQLEIHTKIEEEIFYPAAKEGLGDDALISEALKEHAAVKDLIEELKSMETEDDEFDEKFTELIADVKHHVSEEESDLLPQAEESEMDLAALGGQMAERKQELIDENGGSEKSRPGSKRGPKHAENRHA
;
A
#
# COMPACT_ATOMS: atom_id res chain seq x y z
N MET A 1 3.23 16.63 13.97
CA MET A 1 3.61 15.42 13.24
C MET A 1 2.76 14.24 13.67
N PRO A 2 2.20 13.50 12.74
CA PRO A 2 1.39 12.35 13.13
C PRO A 2 2.25 11.23 13.72
N ASN A 3 1.67 10.50 14.65
CA ASN A 3 2.33 9.32 15.18
C ASN A 3 2.12 8.13 14.24
N ALA A 4 2.69 6.98 14.60
CA ALA A 4 2.64 5.79 13.74
C ALA A 4 1.21 5.37 13.39
N VAL A 5 0.33 5.32 14.39
CA VAL A 5 -1.06 4.90 14.17
C VAL A 5 -1.79 5.87 13.25
N GLN A 6 -1.60 7.15 13.50
CA GLN A 6 -2.24 8.19 12.67
C GLN A 6 -1.76 8.10 11.23
N MET A 7 -0.47 7.86 11.02
CA MET A 7 0.08 7.72 9.66
C MET A 7 -0.53 6.53 8.93
N LEU A 8 -0.64 5.40 9.62
CA LEU A 8 -1.22 4.21 8.98
C LEU A 8 -2.67 4.42 8.62
N LYS A 9 -3.43 5.08 9.50
CA LYS A 9 -4.83 5.39 9.21
C LYS A 9 -4.97 6.36 8.04
N GLN A 10 -4.06 7.33 7.94
CA GLN A 10 -4.07 8.25 6.81
C GLN A 10 -3.80 7.51 5.49
N ASP A 11 -2.85 6.59 5.51
CA ASP A 11 -2.57 5.77 4.34
C ASP A 11 -3.80 4.95 3.94
N HIS A 12 -4.48 4.37 4.92
CA HIS A 12 -5.69 3.59 4.67
C HIS A 12 -6.76 4.43 3.97
N LYS A 13 -6.95 5.66 4.45
CA LYS A 13 -7.93 6.56 3.86
C LYS A 13 -7.57 6.93 2.43
N LYS A 14 -6.29 7.16 2.18
CA LYS A 14 -5.82 7.54 0.86
C LYS A 14 -6.09 6.43 -0.15
N VAL A 15 -5.76 5.20 0.24
CA VAL A 15 -5.99 4.06 -0.64
C VAL A 15 -7.50 3.84 -0.84
N ALA A 16 -8.28 3.96 0.22
CA ALA A 16 -9.74 3.81 0.11
C ALA A 16 -10.32 4.83 -0.86
N GLY A 17 -9.80 6.07 -0.83
CA GLY A 17 -10.23 7.10 -1.76
C GLY A 17 -9.91 6.75 -3.20
N LEU A 18 -8.74 6.16 -3.43
CA LEU A 18 -8.36 5.73 -4.77
C LEU A 18 -9.23 4.58 -5.26
N PHE A 19 -9.57 3.64 -4.38
CA PHE A 19 -10.48 2.54 -4.72
C PHE A 19 -11.86 3.08 -5.11
N GLU A 20 -12.37 4.04 -4.35
CA GLU A 20 -13.66 4.64 -4.65
C GLU A 20 -13.64 5.33 -6.01
N LYS A 21 -12.56 6.08 -6.24
CA LYS A 21 -12.38 6.79 -7.51
C LYS A 21 -12.31 5.81 -8.67
N TYR A 22 -11.61 4.69 -8.48
CA TYR A 22 -11.55 3.64 -9.48
C TYR A 22 -12.95 3.16 -9.85
N GLY A 23 -13.79 2.91 -8.86
CA GLY A 23 -15.14 2.41 -9.09
C GLY A 23 -16.04 3.38 -9.83
N LYS A 24 -15.76 4.67 -9.71
CA LYS A 24 -16.58 5.71 -10.33
C LYS A 24 -16.08 6.13 -11.70
N THR A 25 -14.90 5.68 -12.09
CA THR A 25 -14.29 6.08 -13.35
C THR A 25 -14.68 5.12 -14.46
N LYS A 26 -14.96 5.63 -15.65
CA LYS A 26 -15.42 4.80 -16.76
C LYS A 26 -14.37 4.54 -17.83
N GLY A 27 -13.46 5.46 -18.06
CA GLY A 27 -12.42 5.28 -19.07
C GLY A 27 -11.37 4.29 -18.61
N GLN A 28 -11.05 3.30 -19.46
CA GLN A 28 -10.11 2.26 -19.09
C GLN A 28 -8.72 2.78 -18.77
N GLU A 29 -8.23 3.72 -19.53
CA GLU A 29 -6.91 4.28 -19.28
C GLU A 29 -6.84 5.00 -17.96
N THR A 30 -7.88 5.79 -17.67
CA THR A 30 -7.93 6.52 -16.41
C THR A 30 -8.09 5.56 -15.23
N LYS A 31 -8.93 4.54 -15.39
CA LYS A 31 -9.08 3.52 -14.35
C LYS A 31 -7.74 2.84 -14.07
N ARG A 32 -7.01 2.49 -15.13
CA ARG A 32 -5.72 1.82 -14.93
C ARG A 32 -4.73 2.72 -14.21
N ARG A 33 -4.74 4.00 -14.53
CA ARG A 33 -3.85 4.94 -13.85
C ARG A 33 -4.17 5.03 -12.37
N ILE A 34 -5.46 5.05 -12.03
CA ILE A 34 -5.89 5.09 -10.63
C ILE A 34 -5.49 3.78 -9.93
N ALA A 35 -5.68 2.65 -10.59
CA ALA A 35 -5.28 1.36 -10.04
C ALA A 35 -3.77 1.32 -9.78
N ASP A 36 -2.99 1.82 -10.73
CA ASP A 36 -1.53 1.86 -10.56
C ASP A 36 -1.13 2.73 -9.39
N GLN A 37 -1.78 3.87 -9.21
CA GLN A 37 -1.52 4.73 -8.06
C GLN A 37 -1.84 4.03 -6.75
N ALA A 38 -2.97 3.33 -6.71
CA ALA A 38 -3.36 2.60 -5.50
C ALA A 38 -2.36 1.51 -5.18
N MET A 39 -1.92 0.77 -6.20
CA MET A 39 -0.96 -0.30 -6.00
C MET A 39 0.39 0.22 -5.53
N ASP A 40 0.84 1.35 -6.08
CA ASP A 40 2.08 1.97 -5.64
C ASP A 40 1.99 2.40 -4.17
N GLN A 41 0.87 3.00 -3.78
CA GLN A 41 0.65 3.39 -2.39
C GLN A 41 0.67 2.17 -1.47
N LEU A 42 0.03 1.10 -1.91
CA LEU A 42 -0.01 -0.13 -1.11
C LEU A 42 1.37 -0.74 -0.94
N GLU A 43 2.18 -0.72 -1.99
CA GLU A 43 3.53 -1.28 -1.90
C GLU A 43 4.38 -0.50 -0.90
N ILE A 44 4.28 0.80 -0.91
CA ILE A 44 5.01 1.64 0.04
C ILE A 44 4.49 1.39 1.46
N HIS A 45 3.17 1.38 1.61
CA HIS A 45 2.53 1.20 2.91
C HIS A 45 2.92 -0.15 3.55
N THR A 46 2.84 -1.24 2.78
CA THR A 46 3.17 -2.55 3.33
C THR A 46 4.64 -2.66 3.67
N LYS A 47 5.52 -2.03 2.91
CA LYS A 47 6.94 -2.02 3.23
C LYS A 47 7.21 -1.33 4.56
N ILE A 48 6.58 -0.19 4.77
CA ILE A 48 6.77 0.56 6.02
C ILE A 48 6.28 -0.27 7.20
N GLU A 49 5.14 -0.92 7.05
CA GLU A 49 4.63 -1.77 8.12
C GLU A 49 5.56 -2.93 8.41
N GLU A 50 6.03 -3.60 7.35
CA GLU A 50 6.86 -4.80 7.53
C GLU A 50 8.26 -4.46 8.03
N GLU A 51 8.80 -3.33 7.65
CA GLU A 51 10.15 -2.95 8.06
C GLU A 51 10.21 -2.28 9.42
N ILE A 52 9.17 -1.53 9.78
CA ILE A 52 9.22 -0.68 10.97
C ILE A 52 8.11 -0.96 11.96
N PHE A 53 6.86 -0.89 11.52
CA PHE A 53 5.74 -0.96 12.47
C PHE A 53 5.54 -2.36 13.06
N TYR A 54 5.48 -3.37 12.21
CA TYR A 54 5.22 -4.74 12.71
C TYR A 54 6.33 -5.26 13.61
N PRO A 55 7.61 -5.05 13.31
CA PRO A 55 8.65 -5.48 14.25
C PRO A 55 8.52 -4.82 15.61
N ALA A 56 8.21 -3.52 15.64
CA ALA A 56 8.03 -2.81 16.88
C ALA A 56 6.79 -3.29 17.62
N ALA A 57 5.71 -3.56 16.89
CA ALA A 57 4.47 -4.05 17.49
C ALA A 57 4.66 -5.46 18.04
N LYS A 58 5.39 -6.30 17.33
CA LYS A 58 5.67 -7.66 17.80
C LYS A 58 6.38 -7.61 19.14
N GLU A 59 7.36 -6.73 19.25
CA GLU A 59 8.12 -6.59 20.50
C GLU A 59 7.28 -5.95 21.58
N GLY A 60 6.52 -4.92 21.25
CA GLY A 60 5.79 -4.12 22.22
C GLY A 60 4.46 -4.71 22.70
N LEU A 61 3.81 -5.53 21.87
CA LEU A 61 2.47 -6.02 22.20
C LEU A 61 2.44 -7.49 22.63
N GLY A 62 3.42 -8.27 22.20
CA GLY A 62 3.44 -9.68 22.54
C GLY A 62 2.36 -10.51 21.87
N ASP A 63 1.75 -10.00 20.80
CA ASP A 63 0.71 -10.73 20.08
C ASP A 63 1.23 -11.17 18.72
N ASP A 64 2.04 -12.22 18.75
CA ASP A 64 2.68 -12.72 17.52
C ASP A 64 1.69 -13.23 16.48
N ALA A 65 0.57 -13.80 16.95
CA ALA A 65 -0.43 -14.35 16.06
C ALA A 65 -1.05 -13.26 15.18
N LEU A 66 -1.31 -12.10 15.79
CA LEU A 66 -1.90 -10.99 15.07
C LEU A 66 -0.96 -10.47 13.98
N ILE A 67 0.33 -10.35 14.31
CA ILE A 67 1.34 -9.91 13.36
C ILE A 67 1.52 -10.95 12.25
N SER A 68 1.53 -12.23 12.60
CA SER A 68 1.68 -13.30 11.63
C SER A 68 0.53 -13.31 10.63
N GLU A 69 -0.68 -13.08 11.12
CA GLU A 69 -1.86 -13.00 10.23
C GLU A 69 -1.76 -11.80 9.30
N ALA A 70 -1.34 -10.65 9.82
CA ALA A 70 -1.16 -9.44 9.01
C ALA A 70 -0.16 -9.69 7.87
N LEU A 71 0.94 -10.39 8.18
CA LEU A 71 1.95 -10.69 7.17
C LEU A 71 1.43 -11.62 6.09
N LYS A 72 0.57 -12.58 6.46
CA LYS A 72 -0.05 -13.45 5.46
C LYS A 72 -0.97 -12.67 4.54
N GLU A 73 -1.72 -11.75 5.10
CA GLU A 73 -2.61 -10.92 4.30
C GLU A 73 -1.81 -10.02 3.36
N HIS A 74 -0.68 -9.50 3.84
CA HIS A 74 0.21 -8.72 2.99
C HIS A 74 0.76 -9.55 1.82
N ALA A 75 1.12 -10.80 2.08
CA ALA A 75 1.65 -11.67 1.03
C ALA A 75 0.60 -11.87 -0.07
N ALA A 76 -0.65 -12.09 0.32
CA ALA A 76 -1.72 -12.25 -0.66
C ALA A 76 -1.93 -11.00 -1.50
N VAL A 77 -1.89 -9.83 -0.85
CA VAL A 77 -2.02 -8.55 -1.54
C VAL A 77 -0.87 -8.35 -2.52
N LYS A 78 0.35 -8.66 -2.09
CA LYS A 78 1.52 -8.51 -2.97
C LYS A 78 1.43 -9.38 -4.20
N ASP A 79 0.94 -10.62 -4.04
CA ASP A 79 0.77 -11.53 -5.17
C ASP A 79 -0.23 -10.97 -6.17
N LEU A 80 -1.35 -10.43 -5.68
CA LEU A 80 -2.34 -9.82 -6.55
C LEU A 80 -1.79 -8.61 -7.30
N ILE A 81 -1.04 -7.78 -6.59
CA ILE A 81 -0.43 -6.60 -7.21
C ILE A 81 0.53 -7.02 -8.33
N GLU A 82 1.34 -8.04 -8.08
CA GLU A 82 2.29 -8.51 -9.06
C GLU A 82 1.58 -9.01 -10.32
N GLU A 83 0.52 -9.79 -10.13
CA GLU A 83 -0.28 -10.25 -11.25
C GLU A 83 -0.91 -9.08 -12.01
N LEU A 84 -1.52 -8.15 -11.27
CA LEU A 84 -2.20 -7.02 -11.88
C LEU A 84 -1.26 -6.14 -12.69
N LYS A 85 -0.06 -5.92 -12.17
CA LYS A 85 0.90 -5.07 -12.87
C LYS A 85 1.37 -5.68 -14.19
N SER A 86 1.28 -6.99 -14.32
CA SER A 86 1.67 -7.68 -15.55
C SER A 86 0.53 -7.77 -16.57
N MET A 87 -0.69 -7.37 -16.19
CA MET A 87 -1.85 -7.50 -17.08
C MET A 87 -2.05 -6.27 -17.94
N GLU A 88 -2.68 -6.50 -19.10
CA GLU A 88 -3.00 -5.40 -20.02
C GLU A 88 -4.24 -4.63 -19.56
N THR A 89 -4.30 -3.37 -19.93
CA THR A 89 -5.39 -2.48 -19.52
C THR A 89 -6.76 -2.97 -20.04
N GLU A 90 -6.79 -3.55 -21.22
CA GLU A 90 -8.03 -3.98 -21.86
C GLU A 90 -8.52 -5.33 -21.37
N ASP A 91 -7.76 -5.97 -20.50
CA ASP A 91 -8.09 -7.29 -20.03
C ASP A 91 -9.27 -7.22 -19.05
N ASP A 92 -10.37 -7.92 -19.37
CA ASP A 92 -11.54 -7.96 -18.49
C ASP A 92 -11.18 -8.53 -17.13
N GLU A 93 -10.22 -9.44 -17.09
CA GLU A 93 -9.78 -10.04 -15.85
C GLU A 93 -9.12 -9.03 -14.93
N PHE A 94 -8.60 -7.93 -15.49
CA PHE A 94 -7.98 -6.89 -14.66
C PHE A 94 -8.97 -6.33 -13.65
N ASP A 95 -10.15 -5.95 -14.13
CA ASP A 95 -11.15 -5.36 -13.24
C ASP A 95 -11.60 -6.36 -12.17
N GLU A 96 -11.76 -7.62 -12.54
CA GLU A 96 -12.15 -8.66 -11.58
C GLU A 96 -11.08 -8.84 -10.52
N LYS A 97 -9.83 -8.91 -10.96
CA LYS A 97 -8.71 -9.11 -10.04
C LYS A 97 -8.47 -7.89 -9.16
N PHE A 98 -8.63 -6.71 -9.73
CA PHE A 98 -8.48 -5.50 -8.92
C PHE A 98 -9.60 -5.39 -7.89
N THR A 99 -10.81 -5.83 -8.24
CA THR A 99 -11.91 -5.89 -7.28
C THR A 99 -11.58 -6.85 -6.13
N GLU A 100 -10.94 -7.96 -6.46
CA GLU A 100 -10.48 -8.90 -5.42
C GLU A 100 -9.44 -8.24 -4.51
N LEU A 101 -8.52 -7.49 -5.11
CA LEU A 101 -7.52 -6.75 -4.32
C LEU A 101 -8.20 -5.78 -3.37
N ILE A 102 -9.19 -5.05 -3.86
CA ILE A 102 -9.93 -4.10 -3.03
C ILE A 102 -10.56 -4.82 -1.82
N ALA A 103 -11.17 -5.97 -2.06
CA ALA A 103 -11.80 -6.71 -0.97
C ALA A 103 -10.79 -7.19 0.06
N ASP A 104 -9.65 -7.70 -0.41
CA ASP A 104 -8.60 -8.18 0.49
C ASP A 104 -8.02 -7.04 1.33
N VAL A 105 -7.79 -5.89 0.70
CA VAL A 105 -7.24 -4.73 1.41
C VAL A 105 -8.24 -4.22 2.43
N LYS A 106 -9.52 -4.13 2.07
CA LYS A 106 -10.54 -3.67 3.02
C LYS A 106 -10.62 -4.57 4.23
N HIS A 107 -10.54 -5.87 4.01
CA HIS A 107 -10.57 -6.84 5.10
C HIS A 107 -9.39 -6.64 6.04
N HIS A 108 -8.19 -6.54 5.45
CA HIS A 108 -6.97 -6.36 6.24
C HIS A 108 -7.01 -5.05 7.03
N VAL A 109 -7.42 -3.96 6.38
CA VAL A 109 -7.50 -2.65 7.05
C VAL A 109 -8.51 -2.71 8.20
N SER A 110 -9.64 -3.36 7.99
CA SER A 110 -10.66 -3.48 9.03
C SER A 110 -10.11 -4.20 10.26
N GLU A 111 -9.40 -5.30 10.06
CA GLU A 111 -8.81 -6.05 11.17
C GLU A 111 -7.73 -5.23 11.87
N GLU A 112 -6.88 -4.59 11.09
CA GLU A 112 -5.79 -3.80 11.66
C GLU A 112 -6.35 -2.65 12.50
N GLU A 113 -7.34 -1.94 12.00
CA GLU A 113 -7.91 -0.79 12.72
C GLU A 113 -8.77 -1.19 13.91
N SER A 114 -9.34 -2.39 13.92
CA SER A 114 -10.14 -2.82 15.06
C SER A 114 -9.35 -3.60 16.12
N ASP A 115 -8.20 -4.16 15.75
CA ASP A 115 -7.43 -4.99 16.70
C ASP A 115 -6.03 -4.47 16.96
N LEU A 116 -5.21 -4.38 15.91
CA LEU A 116 -3.78 -4.08 16.09
C LEU A 116 -3.53 -2.64 16.50
N LEU A 117 -4.13 -1.70 15.79
CA LEU A 117 -3.88 -0.29 16.08
C LEU A 117 -4.40 0.14 17.44
N PRO A 118 -5.60 -0.32 17.89
CA PRO A 118 -6.01 0.00 19.27
C PRO A 118 -5.08 -0.56 20.31
N GLN A 119 -4.54 -1.77 20.11
CA GLN A 119 -3.58 -2.33 21.06
C GLN A 119 -2.32 -1.48 21.11
N ALA A 120 -1.85 -1.02 19.94
CA ALA A 120 -0.67 -0.16 19.90
C ALA A 120 -0.92 1.16 20.65
N GLU A 121 -2.11 1.73 20.49
CA GLU A 121 -2.45 2.98 21.17
C GLU A 121 -2.51 2.83 22.69
N GLU A 122 -2.92 1.65 23.17
CA GLU A 122 -3.01 1.39 24.60
C GLU A 122 -1.70 0.88 25.19
N SER A 123 -0.71 0.63 24.35
CA SER A 123 0.56 0.08 24.80
C SER A 123 1.52 1.19 25.21
N GLU A 124 2.73 0.79 25.62
CA GLU A 124 3.79 1.73 25.96
C GLU A 124 4.72 1.99 24.78
N MET A 125 4.32 1.57 23.57
CA MET A 125 5.12 1.83 22.39
C MET A 125 5.29 3.33 22.17
N ASP A 126 6.48 3.74 21.77
CA ASP A 126 6.74 5.15 21.44
C ASP A 126 6.24 5.42 20.02
N LEU A 127 4.94 5.66 19.91
CA LEU A 127 4.32 5.86 18.60
C LEU A 127 4.79 7.12 17.88
N ALA A 128 5.19 8.13 18.65
CA ALA A 128 5.72 9.36 18.06
C ALA A 128 7.07 9.10 17.40
N ALA A 129 7.96 8.39 18.09
CA ALA A 129 9.26 8.07 17.52
C ALA A 129 9.12 7.16 16.31
N LEU A 130 8.23 6.15 16.39
CA LEU A 130 7.97 5.27 15.27
C LEU A 130 7.43 6.05 14.08
N GLY A 131 6.52 7.00 14.34
CA GLY A 131 5.97 7.83 13.29
C GLY A 131 7.04 8.61 12.56
N GLY A 132 8.04 9.10 13.29
CA GLY A 132 9.17 9.79 12.69
C GLY A 132 9.98 8.89 11.78
N GLN A 133 10.28 7.67 12.25
CA GLN A 133 11.01 6.69 11.45
C GLN A 133 10.24 6.30 10.20
N MET A 134 8.93 6.08 10.36
CA MET A 134 8.07 5.69 9.25
C MET A 134 7.97 6.81 8.20
N ALA A 135 7.88 8.06 8.66
CA ALA A 135 7.81 9.20 7.74
C ALA A 135 9.09 9.31 6.92
N GLU A 136 10.22 9.13 7.57
CA GLU A 136 11.51 9.18 6.89
C GLU A 136 11.65 8.08 5.85
N ARG A 137 11.28 6.85 6.24
CA ARG A 137 11.34 5.72 5.31
C ARG A 137 10.37 5.89 4.16
N LYS A 138 9.18 6.42 4.47
CA LYS A 138 8.18 6.68 3.43
C LYS A 138 8.72 7.65 2.39
N GLN A 139 9.39 8.72 2.85
CA GLN A 139 9.96 9.68 1.93
C GLN A 139 11.02 9.05 1.04
N GLU A 140 11.86 8.18 1.61
CA GLU A 140 12.86 7.46 0.82
C GLU A 140 12.20 6.61 -0.26
N LEU A 141 11.14 5.89 0.11
CA LEU A 141 10.44 5.02 -0.84
C LEU A 141 9.73 5.82 -1.93
N ILE A 142 9.15 6.94 -1.55
CA ILE A 142 8.51 7.83 -2.51
C ILE A 142 9.55 8.37 -3.50
N ASP A 143 10.72 8.76 -3.00
CA ASP A 143 11.78 9.30 -3.86
C ASP A 143 12.26 8.24 -4.85
N GLU A 144 12.38 7.00 -4.41
CA GLU A 144 12.78 5.90 -5.29
C GLU A 144 11.74 5.65 -6.38
N ASN A 145 10.45 5.64 -5.99
CA ASN A 145 9.37 5.44 -6.95
C ASN A 145 8.95 6.74 -7.62
N GLY A 146 9.08 7.83 -6.87
CA GLY A 146 8.65 9.13 -7.31
C GLY A 146 9.31 9.60 -8.58
N GLY A 147 10.58 9.23 -8.75
CA GLY A 147 11.26 9.49 -9.98
C GLY A 147 10.51 8.87 -11.15
N SER A 148 10.05 7.65 -10.97
CA SER A 148 9.23 6.96 -11.95
C SER A 148 7.91 7.66 -12.18
N GLU A 149 7.25 8.04 -11.11
CA GLU A 149 5.97 8.73 -11.21
C GLU A 149 6.09 10.04 -11.95
N LYS A 150 7.14 10.76 -11.64
CA LYS A 150 7.37 12.04 -12.27
C LYS A 150 7.67 11.89 -13.75
N SER A 151 8.32 10.81 -14.11
CA SER A 151 8.64 10.57 -15.50
C SER A 151 7.48 9.95 -16.25
N ARG A 152 6.40 9.65 -15.55
CA ARG A 152 5.19 9.18 -16.19
C ARG A 152 4.15 10.27 -16.20
N PRO A 153 4.38 11.33 -16.75
CA PRO A 153 3.38 12.36 -16.77
C PRO A 153 2.32 11.86 -17.64
N GLY A 154 1.68 11.22 -17.25
CA GLY A 154 0.92 10.57 -18.13
C GLY A 154 1.76 9.58 -18.76
N SER A 155 2.48 8.83 -18.53
CA SER A 155 3.19 7.83 -19.18
C SER A 155 4.37 7.16 -18.72
N LYS A 156 4.86 6.79 -18.81
CA LYS A 156 5.73 6.37 -18.75
C LYS A 156 6.50 5.69 -18.66
N ARG A 157 6.72 4.92 -18.52
CA ARG A 157 7.55 4.68 -18.15
C ARG A 157 8.43 4.27 -18.56
N GLY A 158 8.58 3.62 -18.96
CA GLY A 158 9.68 3.58 -19.22
C GLY A 158 10.38 2.94 -19.35
N PRO A 159 10.59 2.52 -19.43
CA PRO A 159 11.44 2.21 -19.65
C PRO A 159 11.67 1.73 -19.55
N LYS A 160 11.60 1.15 -19.25
CA LYS A 160 11.82 1.33 -19.13
C LYS A 160 12.16 1.18 -19.40
N HIS A 161 11.98 0.19 -19.71
CA HIS A 161 12.09 0.63 -20.00
C HIS A 161 12.54 0.84 -20.47
N ALA A 162 12.75 0.03 -20.77
CA ALA A 162 13.21 0.72 -21.25
C ALA A 162 13.63 0.67 -21.48
N GLU A 163 13.58 0.08 -21.36
CA GLU A 163 13.85 0.58 -21.57
C GLU A 163 14.06 0.65 -21.90
N ASN A 164 13.96 -0.29 -21.87
CA ASN A 164 13.91 0.29 -22.10
C ASN A 164 13.78 0.31 -22.61
N ARG A 165 13.70 -0.27 -22.90
CA ARG A 165 13.39 0.37 -23.07
C ARG A 165 13.64 0.86 -23.63
N HIS A 166 13.84 -0.01 -23.93
CA HIS A 166 13.80 0.91 -24.20
C HIS A 166 14.20 1.30 -24.41
N ALA A 167 14.57 0.33 -24.56
CA ALA A 167 15.04 1.09 -24.52
C ALA A 167 15.12 1.54 -24.39
#